data_c9aff54646640b408eebe281ce219de9
#
_entry.id   c9aff54646640b408eebe281ce219de9
#
_cell.length_a   1.000
_cell.length_b   1.000
_cell.length_c   1.000
_cell.angle_alpha   90.00
_cell.angle_beta   90.00
_cell.angle_gamma   90.00
#
_symmetry.space_group_name_H-M   'P 1'
#
loop_
_entity.id
_entity.type
_entity.pdbx_description
1 polymer ?
#
loop_
_entity_poly.entity_id
_entity_poly.type
_entity_poly.pdbx_seq_one_letter_code
_entity_poly.pdbx_strand_id
1 'polypeptide(L)'
;MGKFFFMAMIAATMFSCSSPKASTSSETGAESLFKRLESIQQKGYMYGHQDDPFYGLTWEWDENRSDVLETVGDYPAIMGFELGGIEMGDEKSLDSVPFNRIRKELIAHHERGGIVTISWHPRNPLTGGTAWDVENNQVVKSILPNGSEHEKFELWMKRIGDFIATLKDKDGKPIPIIFRPWHENNGSWFWWGQKLCTDEEFHGLWNMLQDNFNNREFTNLLWSYSPNITGSINEEEFLKRYPGNDRVSLIGLDAYQWGAEEDFVKQLSSDIQAISTIAKKNNKLYALTECGYKSIPDSTWWTRVLKPILDQYHPCYFLTWRNAKHEYFAPDPKQVSAADFKKLYEADNTLFLKDINK
;
A
#
# COMPACT_ATOMS: atom_id res chain seq x y z
N MET A 1 59.06 -22.28 73.66
CA MET A 1 57.54 -22.23 73.53
C MET A 1 57.19 -21.13 72.56
N GLY A 2 57.08 -21.41 71.32
CA GLY A 2 56.76 -20.43 70.31
C GLY A 2 55.35 -20.73 69.70
N LYS A 3 54.44 -19.78 69.80
CA LYS A 3 53.13 -19.87 69.21
C LYS A 3 53.22 -19.33 67.80
N PHE A 4 52.92 -20.17 66.81
CA PHE A 4 52.70 -19.76 65.43
C PHE A 4 51.26 -19.32 65.26
N PHE A 5 51.02 -18.04 64.76
CA PHE A 5 49.74 -17.53 64.30
C PHE A 5 49.66 -17.81 62.82
N PHE A 6 48.60 -18.56 62.43
CA PHE A 6 48.22 -18.74 61.03
C PHE A 6 47.22 -17.63 60.68
N MET A 7 47.58 -16.79 59.71
CA MET A 7 46.70 -15.75 59.17
C MET A 7 46.05 -16.31 57.91
N ALA A 8 44.74 -16.57 57.99
CA ALA A 8 43.95 -17.02 56.83
C ALA A 8 43.59 -15.81 56.03
N MET A 9 44.04 -15.76 54.76
CA MET A 9 43.65 -14.77 53.77
C MET A 9 42.35 -15.22 53.06
N ILE A 10 41.24 -14.53 53.30
CA ILE A 10 39.97 -14.72 52.60
C ILE A 10 40.01 -13.89 51.31
N ALA A 11 40.14 -14.54 50.16
CA ALA A 11 39.98 -13.89 48.86
C ALA A 11 38.49 -13.74 48.52
N ALA A 12 37.99 -12.52 48.56
CA ALA A 12 36.66 -12.19 48.10
C ALA A 12 36.62 -12.05 46.57
N THR A 13 36.11 -13.08 45.89
CA THR A 13 35.81 -13.01 44.45
C THR A 13 34.53 -12.18 44.22
N MET A 14 34.71 -10.97 43.74
CA MET A 14 33.58 -10.16 43.24
C MET A 14 33.08 -10.72 41.90
N PHE A 15 31.95 -11.40 41.92
CA PHE A 15 31.19 -11.70 40.71
C PHE A 15 30.53 -10.41 40.23
N SER A 16 31.07 -9.82 39.16
CA SER A 16 30.42 -8.75 38.40
C SER A 16 29.32 -9.37 37.58
N CYS A 17 28.06 -9.26 38.05
CA CYS A 17 26.88 -9.52 37.22
C CYS A 17 26.74 -8.37 36.20
N SER A 18 27.26 -8.57 34.99
CA SER A 18 26.85 -7.75 33.84
C SER A 18 25.43 -8.17 33.44
N SER A 19 24.45 -7.36 33.79
CA SER A 19 23.12 -7.46 33.23
C SER A 19 23.21 -7.31 31.70
N PRO A 20 22.57 -8.17 30.92
CA PRO A 20 22.50 -7.97 29.46
C PRO A 20 21.79 -6.64 29.22
N LYS A 21 22.45 -5.68 28.57
CA LYS A 21 21.79 -4.51 27.99
C LYS A 21 20.75 -5.06 27.01
N ALA A 22 19.46 -4.90 27.35
CA ALA A 22 18.40 -5.02 26.39
C ALA A 22 18.73 -4.05 25.25
N SER A 23 19.03 -4.57 24.07
CA SER A 23 19.12 -3.77 22.86
C SER A 23 17.70 -3.28 22.58
N THR A 24 17.39 -2.06 22.94
CA THR A 24 16.23 -1.38 22.40
C THR A 24 16.51 -1.18 20.92
N SER A 25 16.05 -2.11 20.08
CA SER A 25 15.99 -1.88 18.63
C SER A 25 15.15 -0.61 18.44
N SER A 26 15.74 0.38 17.79
CA SER A 26 14.98 1.59 17.43
C SER A 26 13.80 1.16 16.56
N GLU A 27 12.61 1.74 16.81
CA GLU A 27 11.41 1.50 16.02
C GLU A 27 11.68 1.74 14.52
N THR A 28 11.28 0.79 13.68
CA THR A 28 11.43 0.91 12.23
C THR A 28 10.42 1.89 11.63
N GLY A 29 10.70 2.38 10.41
CA GLY A 29 9.76 3.24 9.69
C GLY A 29 8.41 2.56 9.42
N ALA A 30 8.41 1.27 9.11
CA ALA A 30 7.20 0.49 8.90
C ALA A 30 6.37 0.33 10.20
N GLU A 31 7.03 0.04 11.32
CA GLU A 31 6.36 -0.07 12.63
C GLU A 31 5.75 1.27 13.08
N SER A 32 6.47 2.37 12.88
CA SER A 32 5.98 3.71 13.16
C SER A 32 4.76 4.06 12.30
N LEU A 33 4.80 3.74 11.01
CA LEU A 33 3.66 3.92 10.10
C LEU A 33 2.46 3.07 10.53
N PHE A 34 2.69 1.79 10.89
CA PHE A 34 1.61 0.90 11.35
C PHE A 34 0.87 1.48 12.56
N LYS A 35 1.61 1.89 13.60
CA LYS A 35 1.05 2.50 14.81
C LYS A 35 0.31 3.81 14.50
N ARG A 36 0.85 4.60 13.57
CA ARG A 36 0.19 5.82 13.13
C ARG A 36 -1.15 5.53 12.46
N LEU A 37 -1.20 4.57 11.53
CA LEU A 37 -2.43 4.13 10.87
C LEU A 37 -3.45 3.61 11.88
N GLU A 38 -3.02 2.77 12.82
CA GLU A 38 -3.87 2.23 13.89
C GLU A 38 -4.45 3.35 14.77
N SER A 39 -3.64 4.32 15.17
CA SER A 39 -4.08 5.47 15.94
C SER A 39 -5.09 6.35 15.19
N ILE A 40 -4.87 6.57 13.90
CA ILE A 40 -5.78 7.37 13.06
C ILE A 40 -7.11 6.65 12.87
N GLN A 41 -7.08 5.31 12.64
CA GLN A 41 -8.29 4.50 12.47
C GLN A 41 -9.26 4.59 13.67
N GLN A 42 -8.76 4.86 14.87
CA GLN A 42 -9.62 5.09 16.03
C GLN A 42 -10.47 6.38 15.92
N LYS A 43 -10.07 7.32 15.07
CA LYS A 43 -10.76 8.59 14.84
C LYS A 43 -11.69 8.55 13.64
N GLY A 44 -11.40 7.69 12.66
CA GLY A 44 -12.14 7.59 11.41
C GLY A 44 -11.33 6.85 10.34
N TYR A 45 -11.74 7.00 9.09
CA TYR A 45 -11.07 6.43 7.93
C TYR A 45 -10.49 7.54 7.05
N MET A 46 -9.27 7.34 6.56
CA MET A 46 -8.59 8.33 5.72
C MET A 46 -9.07 8.25 4.27
N TYR A 47 -9.21 9.40 3.62
CA TYR A 47 -9.37 9.48 2.17
C TYR A 47 -8.02 9.47 1.48
N GLY A 48 -7.89 8.66 0.43
CA GLY A 48 -6.75 8.58 -0.45
C GLY A 48 -7.10 8.82 -1.92
N HIS A 49 -6.12 9.30 -2.70
CA HIS A 49 -6.25 9.45 -4.15
C HIS A 49 -4.95 9.05 -4.86
N GLN A 50 -5.10 8.26 -5.93
CA GLN A 50 -3.97 7.82 -6.76
C GLN A 50 -3.54 8.95 -7.69
N ASP A 51 -2.23 9.16 -7.83
CA ASP A 51 -1.60 10.11 -8.77
C ASP A 51 -2.15 11.55 -8.70
N ASP A 52 -2.69 11.94 -7.56
CA ASP A 52 -3.40 13.19 -7.31
C ASP A 52 -2.70 14.46 -7.86
N PRO A 53 -1.36 14.63 -7.75
CA PRO A 53 -0.69 15.87 -8.13
C PRO A 53 -0.20 15.92 -9.58
N PHE A 54 -0.59 14.97 -10.43
CA PHE A 54 -0.02 14.90 -11.78
C PHE A 54 -0.97 15.32 -12.88
N TYR A 55 -2.23 14.99 -12.73
CA TYR A 55 -3.29 15.29 -13.70
C TYR A 55 -4.67 15.18 -13.03
N GLY A 56 -5.64 15.88 -13.59
CA GLY A 56 -7.03 15.87 -13.18
C GLY A 56 -7.97 15.80 -14.37
N LEU A 57 -9.26 16.10 -14.14
CA LEU A 57 -10.30 16.02 -15.17
C LEU A 57 -10.04 16.97 -16.34
N THR A 58 -9.46 18.15 -16.05
CA THR A 58 -9.35 19.24 -17.03
C THR A 58 -7.92 19.77 -17.19
N TRP A 59 -6.94 19.16 -16.52
CA TRP A 59 -5.55 19.62 -16.52
C TRP A 59 -4.59 18.44 -16.49
N GLU A 60 -3.38 18.65 -16.98
CA GLU A 60 -2.26 17.72 -16.94
C GLU A 60 -0.97 18.51 -16.67
N TRP A 61 -0.13 17.97 -15.81
CA TRP A 61 1.23 18.44 -15.54
C TRP A 61 1.37 19.81 -14.85
N ASP A 62 0.26 20.44 -14.43
CA ASP A 62 0.33 21.67 -13.64
C ASP A 62 0.99 21.37 -12.28
N GLU A 63 1.77 22.31 -11.76
CA GLU A 63 2.38 22.18 -10.44
C GLU A 63 1.41 22.64 -9.34
N ASN A 64 1.46 21.96 -8.20
CA ASN A 64 0.66 22.28 -7.01
C ASN A 64 -0.87 22.26 -7.25
N ARG A 65 -1.32 21.46 -8.22
CA ARG A 65 -2.75 21.23 -8.48
C ARG A 65 -3.19 19.86 -7.99
N SER A 66 -4.44 19.77 -7.62
CA SER A 66 -5.16 18.57 -7.25
C SER A 66 -6.66 18.84 -7.38
N ASP A 67 -7.38 17.96 -8.08
CA ASP A 67 -8.84 18.07 -8.16
C ASP A 67 -9.50 17.99 -6.78
N VAL A 68 -8.93 17.17 -5.88
CA VAL A 68 -9.39 17.05 -4.49
C VAL A 68 -9.18 18.35 -3.74
N LEU A 69 -7.98 18.93 -3.78
CA LEU A 69 -7.67 20.22 -3.16
C LEU A 69 -8.58 21.34 -3.68
N GLU A 70 -8.79 21.41 -5.00
CA GLU A 70 -9.67 22.40 -5.62
C GLU A 70 -11.13 22.21 -5.20
N THR A 71 -11.56 20.97 -4.96
CA THR A 71 -12.94 20.65 -4.60
C THR A 71 -13.24 20.90 -3.12
N VAL A 72 -12.37 20.49 -2.20
CA VAL A 72 -12.66 20.53 -0.75
C VAL A 72 -11.74 21.47 0.05
N GLY A 73 -10.70 22.04 -0.58
CA GLY A 73 -9.74 22.92 0.08
C GLY A 73 -8.72 22.22 0.97
N ASP A 74 -8.55 20.90 0.76
CA ASP A 74 -7.59 20.05 1.49
C ASP A 74 -7.05 18.96 0.56
N TYR A 75 -5.86 18.44 0.88
CA TYR A 75 -5.28 17.31 0.16
C TYR A 75 -5.83 15.97 0.71
N PRO A 76 -5.79 14.89 -0.10
CA PRO A 76 -5.98 13.54 0.42
C PRO A 76 -5.02 13.27 1.59
N ALA A 77 -5.44 12.50 2.58
CA ALA A 77 -4.56 12.07 3.66
C ALA A 77 -3.49 11.07 3.16
N ILE A 78 -3.88 10.26 2.16
CA ILE A 78 -3.01 9.27 1.52
C ILE A 78 -2.90 9.61 0.03
N MET A 79 -1.68 9.65 -0.51
CA MET A 79 -1.44 9.70 -1.95
C MET A 79 -0.84 8.41 -2.44
N GLY A 80 -1.44 7.85 -3.50
CA GLY A 80 -0.91 6.70 -4.22
C GLY A 80 -0.02 7.14 -5.38
N PHE A 81 0.98 6.31 -5.68
CA PHE A 81 1.93 6.52 -6.77
C PHE A 81 2.20 5.20 -7.49
N GLU A 82 2.39 5.26 -8.81
CA GLU A 82 2.60 4.10 -9.67
C GLU A 82 4.06 4.01 -10.15
N LEU A 83 4.66 2.81 -10.06
CA LEU A 83 6.05 2.58 -10.49
C LEU A 83 6.21 1.71 -11.75
N GLY A 84 5.13 1.24 -12.37
CA GLY A 84 5.24 0.47 -13.63
C GLY A 84 6.04 1.20 -14.70
N GLY A 85 6.98 0.51 -15.34
CA GLY A 85 7.95 1.07 -16.30
C GLY A 85 9.34 1.31 -15.72
N ILE A 86 9.47 1.53 -14.41
CA ILE A 86 10.79 1.74 -13.78
C ILE A 86 11.70 0.52 -13.91
N GLU A 87 11.10 -0.66 -13.90
CA GLU A 87 11.80 -1.93 -14.08
C GLU A 87 12.48 -2.05 -15.46
N MET A 88 11.91 -1.38 -16.46
CA MET A 88 12.50 -1.31 -17.81
C MET A 88 13.66 -0.33 -17.88
N GLY A 89 13.77 0.58 -16.92
CA GLY A 89 14.69 1.72 -16.96
C GLY A 89 14.12 2.89 -17.75
N ASP A 90 12.79 2.95 -17.90
CA ASP A 90 12.10 4.06 -18.53
C ASP A 90 12.24 5.33 -17.67
N GLU A 91 12.12 6.49 -18.30
CA GLU A 91 12.12 7.78 -17.59
C GLU A 91 10.77 8.15 -16.98
N LYS A 92 9.70 7.45 -17.40
CA LYS A 92 8.31 7.71 -17.02
C LYS A 92 7.58 6.43 -16.66
N SER A 93 6.62 6.54 -15.75
CA SER A 93 5.71 5.45 -15.43
C SER A 93 4.81 5.08 -16.61
N LEU A 94 4.09 3.97 -16.46
CA LEU A 94 3.08 3.54 -17.43
C LEU A 94 1.98 4.61 -17.68
N ASP A 95 1.74 5.50 -16.71
CA ASP A 95 0.83 6.63 -16.80
C ASP A 95 1.51 7.90 -17.33
N SER A 96 2.70 7.75 -17.91
CA SER A 96 3.50 8.83 -18.50
C SER A 96 4.03 9.88 -17.50
N VAL A 97 3.98 9.61 -16.20
CA VAL A 97 4.52 10.48 -15.15
C VAL A 97 6.04 10.28 -15.05
N PRO A 98 6.86 11.34 -15.16
CA PRO A 98 8.30 11.23 -14.96
C PRO A 98 8.65 10.76 -13.54
N PHE A 99 9.52 9.76 -13.39
CA PHE A 99 9.89 9.22 -12.06
C PHE A 99 10.55 10.25 -11.14
N ASN A 100 11.25 11.23 -11.67
CA ASN A 100 11.77 12.33 -10.87
C ASN A 100 10.65 13.21 -10.28
N ARG A 101 9.51 13.35 -10.99
CA ARG A 101 8.34 14.05 -10.49
C ARG A 101 7.59 13.21 -9.46
N ILE A 102 7.43 11.91 -9.70
CA ILE A 102 6.87 10.98 -8.68
C ILE A 102 7.66 11.12 -7.38
N ARG A 103 8.99 11.06 -7.42
CA ARG A 103 9.83 11.24 -6.24
C ARG A 103 9.61 12.61 -5.57
N LYS A 104 9.58 13.70 -6.34
CA LYS A 104 9.37 15.06 -5.81
C LYS A 104 8.05 15.17 -5.06
N GLU A 105 6.96 14.73 -5.67
CA GLU A 105 5.62 14.87 -5.09
C GLU A 105 5.38 13.91 -3.92
N LEU A 106 5.94 12.69 -3.98
CA LEU A 106 5.89 11.75 -2.87
C LEU A 106 6.59 12.33 -1.62
N ILE A 107 7.79 12.86 -1.77
CA ILE A 107 8.52 13.52 -0.69
C ILE A 107 7.72 14.73 -0.17
N ALA A 108 7.21 15.56 -1.08
CA ALA A 108 6.44 16.74 -0.70
C ALA A 108 5.16 16.39 0.06
N HIS A 109 4.45 15.32 -0.32
CA HIS A 109 3.26 14.86 0.42
C HIS A 109 3.62 14.35 1.81
N HIS A 110 4.67 13.57 1.93
CA HIS A 110 5.21 13.13 3.23
C HIS A 110 5.60 14.31 4.11
N GLU A 111 6.30 15.32 3.58
CA GLU A 111 6.71 16.52 4.32
C GLU A 111 5.52 17.39 4.78
N ARG A 112 4.37 17.32 4.07
CA ARG A 112 3.09 17.89 4.52
C ARG A 112 2.45 17.09 5.67
N GLY A 113 3.05 15.96 6.08
CA GLY A 113 2.50 15.03 7.06
C GLY A 113 1.51 14.02 6.47
N GLY A 114 1.42 13.89 5.18
CA GLY A 114 0.62 12.87 4.50
C GLY A 114 1.26 11.48 4.56
N ILE A 115 0.48 10.48 4.18
CA ILE A 115 0.90 9.08 4.06
C ILE A 115 0.99 8.72 2.58
N VAL A 116 1.97 7.91 2.22
CA VAL A 116 2.19 7.51 0.83
C VAL A 116 2.01 6.02 0.64
N THR A 117 1.40 5.65 -0.48
CA THR A 117 1.31 4.25 -0.93
C THR A 117 1.86 4.12 -2.34
N ILE A 118 2.45 2.97 -2.63
CA ILE A 118 3.03 2.67 -3.94
C ILE A 118 2.45 1.37 -4.46
N SER A 119 1.88 1.43 -5.66
CA SER A 119 1.51 0.28 -6.49
C SER A 119 2.59 0.03 -7.56
N TRP A 120 2.62 -1.17 -8.08
CA TRP A 120 3.52 -1.55 -9.16
C TRP A 120 2.82 -2.47 -10.15
N HIS A 121 2.66 -2.00 -11.39
CA HIS A 121 2.16 -2.76 -12.53
C HIS A 121 3.32 -3.09 -13.48
N PRO A 122 4.17 -4.07 -13.14
CA PRO A 122 5.34 -4.38 -13.96
C PRO A 122 4.94 -4.93 -15.32
N ARG A 123 5.76 -4.63 -16.32
CA ARG A 123 5.69 -5.29 -17.61
C ARG A 123 5.74 -6.80 -17.45
N ASN A 124 5.25 -7.55 -18.48
CA ASN A 124 5.40 -8.98 -18.51
C ASN A 124 6.88 -9.33 -18.78
N PRO A 125 7.59 -9.96 -17.84
CA PRO A 125 9.03 -10.20 -17.98
C PRO A 125 9.37 -11.25 -19.05
N LEU A 126 8.43 -12.16 -19.37
CA LEU A 126 8.65 -13.20 -20.36
C LEU A 126 8.44 -12.71 -21.80
N THR A 127 7.41 -11.88 -22.00
CA THR A 127 7.01 -11.43 -23.36
C THR A 127 7.46 -10.00 -23.68
N GLY A 128 7.72 -9.17 -22.66
CA GLY A 128 7.93 -7.73 -22.80
C GLY A 128 6.63 -6.92 -22.95
N GLY A 129 5.48 -7.58 -22.87
CA GLY A 129 4.15 -6.96 -22.91
C GLY A 129 3.83 -6.14 -21.66
N THR A 130 2.59 -5.69 -21.51
CA THR A 130 2.12 -4.95 -20.34
C THR A 130 1.81 -5.89 -19.16
N ALA A 131 1.43 -5.33 -18.00
CA ALA A 131 0.91 -6.09 -16.86
C ALA A 131 -0.33 -6.94 -17.22
N TRP A 132 -1.11 -6.48 -18.20
CA TRP A 132 -2.32 -7.14 -18.72
C TRP A 132 -2.06 -8.15 -19.85
N ASP A 133 -0.81 -8.44 -20.15
CA ASP A 133 -0.46 -9.52 -21.10
C ASP A 133 -0.55 -10.88 -20.40
N VAL A 134 -1.69 -11.53 -20.57
CA VAL A 134 -2.08 -12.79 -19.91
C VAL A 134 -2.12 -14.01 -20.84
N GLU A 135 -1.54 -13.88 -22.03
CA GLU A 135 -1.53 -14.95 -23.05
C GLU A 135 -0.68 -16.17 -22.66
N ASN A 136 0.21 -15.99 -21.66
CA ASN A 136 1.15 -17.03 -21.23
C ASN A 136 1.09 -17.23 -19.71
N ASN A 137 0.80 -18.44 -19.27
CA ASN A 137 0.76 -18.84 -17.86
C ASN A 137 2.12 -19.33 -17.29
N GLN A 138 3.21 -19.18 -18.03
CA GLN A 138 4.56 -19.54 -17.55
C GLN A 138 5.34 -18.32 -17.06
N VAL A 139 4.72 -17.13 -17.02
CA VAL A 139 5.41 -15.89 -16.69
C VAL A 139 6.01 -15.94 -15.28
N VAL A 140 5.21 -16.23 -14.26
CA VAL A 140 5.70 -16.31 -12.88
C VAL A 140 6.76 -17.38 -12.76
N LYS A 141 6.54 -18.57 -13.28
CA LYS A 141 7.52 -19.66 -13.26
C LYS A 141 8.85 -19.26 -13.91
N SER A 142 8.81 -18.47 -14.99
CA SER A 142 10.03 -18.07 -15.72
C SER A 142 10.94 -17.13 -14.91
N ILE A 143 10.40 -16.41 -13.92
CA ILE A 143 11.16 -15.45 -13.10
C ILE A 143 11.54 -15.98 -11.73
N LEU A 144 10.96 -17.09 -11.28
CA LEU A 144 11.37 -17.74 -10.05
C LEU A 144 12.82 -18.29 -10.15
N PRO A 145 13.49 -18.63 -9.03
CA PRO A 145 14.85 -19.19 -9.04
C PRO A 145 14.97 -20.36 -10.04
N ASN A 146 15.99 -20.32 -10.89
CA ASN A 146 16.25 -21.22 -12.01
C ASN A 146 15.30 -21.04 -13.23
N GLY A 147 14.41 -20.07 -13.24
CA GLY A 147 13.61 -19.70 -14.41
C GLY A 147 14.44 -18.95 -15.46
N SER A 148 13.99 -18.97 -16.72
CA SER A 148 14.72 -18.38 -17.86
C SER A 148 14.87 -16.86 -17.78
N GLU A 149 13.97 -16.19 -17.09
CA GLU A 149 13.93 -14.73 -16.93
C GLU A 149 14.34 -14.26 -15.54
N HIS A 150 14.85 -15.16 -14.68
CA HIS A 150 15.18 -14.85 -13.29
C HIS A 150 16.17 -13.70 -13.16
N GLU A 151 17.28 -13.72 -13.89
CA GLU A 151 18.31 -12.66 -13.85
C GLU A 151 17.75 -11.31 -14.31
N LYS A 152 16.88 -11.29 -15.32
CA LYS A 152 16.18 -10.09 -15.75
C LYS A 152 15.30 -9.54 -14.63
N PHE A 153 14.57 -10.40 -13.95
CA PHE A 153 13.67 -9.98 -12.88
C PHE A 153 14.42 -9.50 -11.64
N GLU A 154 15.57 -10.08 -11.33
CA GLU A 154 16.47 -9.54 -10.28
C GLU A 154 16.93 -8.11 -10.60
N LEU A 155 17.26 -7.82 -11.87
CA LEU A 155 17.57 -6.45 -12.30
C LEU A 155 16.35 -5.52 -12.12
N TRP A 156 15.14 -6.00 -12.38
CA TRP A 156 13.91 -5.24 -12.16
C TRP A 156 13.68 -4.91 -10.69
N MET A 157 13.78 -5.91 -9.81
CA MET A 157 13.71 -5.70 -8.36
C MET A 157 14.79 -4.72 -7.86
N LYS A 158 16.01 -4.82 -8.42
CA LYS A 158 17.08 -3.87 -8.11
C LYS A 158 16.68 -2.42 -8.49
N ARG A 159 16.14 -2.19 -9.69
CA ARG A 159 15.76 -0.84 -10.15
C ARG A 159 14.68 -0.21 -9.29
N ILE A 160 13.65 -0.98 -8.92
CA ILE A 160 12.62 -0.50 -7.98
C ILE A 160 13.24 -0.18 -6.62
N GLY A 161 14.04 -1.08 -6.09
CA GLY A 161 14.71 -0.85 -4.82
C GLY A 161 15.65 0.35 -4.86
N ASP A 162 16.35 0.60 -5.98
CA ASP A 162 17.19 1.79 -6.15
C ASP A 162 16.35 3.08 -6.11
N PHE A 163 15.17 3.08 -6.72
CA PHE A 163 14.24 4.19 -6.62
C PHE A 163 13.75 4.40 -5.18
N ILE A 164 13.26 3.36 -4.52
CA ILE A 164 12.80 3.41 -3.12
C ILE A 164 13.90 3.94 -2.19
N ALA A 165 15.16 3.54 -2.39
CA ALA A 165 16.29 4.03 -1.61
C ALA A 165 16.53 5.56 -1.72
N THR A 166 16.00 6.19 -2.78
CA THR A 166 16.08 7.66 -2.96
C THR A 166 14.95 8.41 -2.22
N LEU A 167 13.93 7.71 -1.71
CA LEU A 167 12.78 8.30 -1.04
C LEU A 167 13.13 8.59 0.42
N LYS A 168 13.67 9.77 0.64
CA LYS A 168 14.12 10.23 1.96
C LYS A 168 13.50 11.58 2.28
N ASP A 169 13.19 11.78 3.56
CA ASP A 169 12.76 13.07 4.08
C ASP A 169 13.92 14.09 4.10
N LYS A 170 13.61 15.32 4.52
CA LYS A 170 14.58 16.41 4.65
C LYS A 170 15.75 16.11 5.60
N ASP A 171 15.56 15.17 6.56
CA ASP A 171 16.58 14.75 7.51
C ASP A 171 17.37 13.52 7.01
N GLY A 172 17.12 13.08 5.78
CA GLY A 172 17.77 11.94 5.13
C GLY A 172 17.25 10.57 5.59
N LYS A 173 16.15 10.51 6.36
CA LYS A 173 15.55 9.26 6.82
C LYS A 173 14.67 8.65 5.71
N PRO A 174 14.65 7.33 5.54
CA PRO A 174 13.73 6.67 4.61
C PRO A 174 12.28 7.00 4.94
N ILE A 175 11.51 7.41 3.93
CA ILE A 175 10.08 7.69 4.07
C ILE A 175 9.33 6.38 4.29
N PRO A 176 8.47 6.26 5.32
CA PRO A 176 7.60 5.11 5.50
C PRO A 176 6.55 5.02 4.39
N ILE A 177 6.40 3.86 3.76
CA ILE A 177 5.59 3.65 2.56
C ILE A 177 4.72 2.42 2.75
N ILE A 178 3.44 2.50 2.38
CA ILE A 178 2.59 1.33 2.15
C ILE A 178 2.94 0.80 0.76
N PHE A 179 3.62 -0.34 0.69
CA PHE A 179 4.00 -0.95 -0.58
C PHE A 179 3.05 -2.08 -0.94
N ARG A 180 2.42 -1.99 -2.10
CA ARG A 180 1.32 -2.85 -2.56
C ARG A 180 1.63 -3.50 -3.90
N PRO A 181 2.53 -4.50 -3.93
CA PRO A 181 2.79 -5.29 -5.13
C PRO A 181 1.72 -6.37 -5.33
N TRP A 182 1.60 -6.89 -6.55
CA TRP A 182 0.82 -8.08 -6.90
C TRP A 182 -0.64 -8.03 -6.45
N HIS A 183 -1.23 -6.82 -6.48
CA HIS A 183 -2.63 -6.59 -6.14
C HIS A 183 -3.58 -7.31 -7.11
N GLU A 184 -4.85 -7.44 -6.72
CA GLU A 184 -5.90 -8.11 -7.51
C GLU A 184 -5.52 -9.53 -7.98
N ASN A 185 -4.67 -10.21 -7.20
CA ASN A 185 -4.08 -11.50 -7.57
C ASN A 185 -5.09 -12.65 -7.70
N ASN A 186 -6.29 -12.50 -7.15
CA ASN A 186 -7.42 -13.40 -7.30
C ASN A 186 -8.18 -13.20 -8.63
N GLY A 187 -7.87 -12.15 -9.40
CA GLY A 187 -8.29 -11.94 -10.77
C GLY A 187 -7.44 -12.71 -11.78
N SER A 188 -7.71 -12.48 -13.07
CA SER A 188 -6.97 -13.13 -14.17
C SER A 188 -6.60 -12.16 -15.29
N TRP A 189 -6.59 -10.87 -14.99
CA TRP A 189 -6.25 -9.80 -15.92
C TRP A 189 -4.82 -9.27 -15.78
N PHE A 190 -4.09 -9.74 -14.77
CA PHE A 190 -2.67 -9.51 -14.62
C PHE A 190 -1.89 -10.82 -14.78
N TRP A 191 -0.65 -10.77 -15.28
CA TRP A 191 0.16 -11.96 -15.48
C TRP A 191 0.51 -12.72 -14.17
N TRP A 192 0.33 -12.09 -13.00
CA TRP A 192 0.44 -12.73 -11.66
C TRP A 192 -0.90 -13.22 -11.10
N GLY A 193 -1.98 -13.17 -11.88
CA GLY A 193 -3.32 -13.56 -11.46
C GLY A 193 -3.49 -15.06 -11.25
N GLN A 194 -4.60 -15.45 -10.56
CA GLN A 194 -4.78 -16.84 -10.11
C GLN A 194 -4.89 -17.88 -11.22
N LYS A 195 -5.25 -17.51 -12.45
CA LYS A 195 -5.27 -18.45 -13.59
C LYS A 195 -3.94 -18.50 -14.34
N LEU A 196 -3.01 -17.62 -14.02
CA LEU A 196 -1.74 -17.42 -14.72
C LEU A 196 -0.55 -18.04 -13.98
N CYS A 197 -0.72 -18.38 -12.70
CA CYS A 197 0.29 -19.06 -11.89
C CYS A 197 -0.38 -19.85 -10.77
N THR A 198 0.32 -20.87 -10.26
CA THR A 198 -0.14 -21.62 -9.08
C THR A 198 -0.02 -20.77 -7.79
N ASP A 199 -0.65 -21.22 -6.71
CA ASP A 199 -0.55 -20.53 -5.42
C ASP A 199 0.89 -20.58 -4.89
N GLU A 200 1.62 -21.69 -5.08
CA GLU A 200 3.03 -21.83 -4.73
C GLU A 200 3.92 -20.90 -5.54
N GLU A 201 3.67 -20.76 -6.83
CA GLU A 201 4.39 -19.81 -7.70
C GLU A 201 4.14 -18.37 -7.26
N PHE A 202 2.90 -18.03 -6.87
CA PHE A 202 2.58 -16.72 -6.34
C PHE A 202 3.28 -16.43 -5.00
N HIS A 203 3.31 -17.41 -4.08
CA HIS A 203 4.07 -17.29 -2.84
C HIS A 203 5.56 -17.12 -3.12
N GLY A 204 6.10 -17.86 -4.09
CA GLY A 204 7.49 -17.71 -4.54
C GLY A 204 7.77 -16.30 -5.07
N LEU A 205 6.87 -15.75 -5.87
CA LEU A 205 6.95 -14.39 -6.41
C LEU A 205 6.96 -13.33 -5.30
N TRP A 206 6.03 -13.44 -4.34
CA TRP A 206 5.95 -12.54 -3.20
C TRP A 206 7.20 -12.58 -2.35
N ASN A 207 7.60 -13.80 -1.96
CA ASN A 207 8.76 -14.01 -1.10
C ASN A 207 10.04 -13.49 -1.75
N MET A 208 10.25 -13.78 -3.03
CA MET A 208 11.42 -13.33 -3.77
C MET A 208 11.58 -11.80 -3.74
N LEU A 209 10.50 -11.05 -3.97
CA LEU A 209 10.53 -9.59 -3.93
C LEU A 209 10.78 -9.08 -2.51
N GLN A 210 10.05 -9.60 -1.54
CA GLN A 210 10.18 -9.14 -0.14
C GLN A 210 11.54 -9.49 0.45
N ASP A 211 12.06 -10.70 0.20
CA ASP A 211 13.38 -11.11 0.69
C ASP A 211 14.50 -10.29 0.03
N ASN A 212 14.37 -9.95 -1.28
CA ASN A 212 15.30 -9.04 -1.95
C ASN A 212 15.33 -7.66 -1.25
N PHE A 213 14.18 -7.12 -0.88
CA PHE A 213 14.09 -5.83 -0.20
C PHE A 213 14.55 -5.90 1.27
N ASN A 214 14.25 -6.99 1.97
CA ASN A 214 14.76 -7.23 3.33
C ASN A 214 16.29 -7.35 3.35
N ASN A 215 16.89 -8.03 2.38
CA ASN A 215 18.35 -8.11 2.22
C ASN A 215 19.00 -6.74 1.93
N ARG A 216 18.23 -5.78 1.44
CA ARG A 216 18.63 -4.38 1.25
C ARG A 216 18.30 -3.49 2.44
N GLU A 217 17.85 -4.08 3.55
CA GLU A 217 17.53 -3.39 4.82
C GLU A 217 16.43 -2.32 4.69
N PHE A 218 15.45 -2.52 3.79
CA PHE A 218 14.28 -1.63 3.70
C PHE A 218 13.32 -1.87 4.87
N THR A 219 13.57 -1.18 5.98
CA THR A 219 12.75 -1.26 7.21
C THR A 219 11.60 -0.26 7.25
N ASN A 220 11.38 0.45 6.15
CA ASN A 220 10.37 1.50 6.00
C ASN A 220 9.16 1.07 5.15
N LEU A 221 9.10 -0.18 4.69
CA LEU A 221 8.02 -0.67 3.83
C LEU A 221 6.99 -1.46 4.65
N LEU A 222 5.77 -0.97 4.66
CA LEU A 222 4.59 -1.65 5.18
C LEU A 222 3.93 -2.41 4.02
N TRP A 223 4.02 -3.74 4.04
CA TRP A 223 3.54 -4.58 2.94
C TRP A 223 2.03 -4.77 2.98
N SER A 224 1.38 -4.48 1.86
CA SER A 224 -0.07 -4.61 1.69
C SER A 224 -0.41 -5.71 0.68
N TYR A 225 -1.24 -6.66 1.10
CA TYR A 225 -1.82 -7.71 0.25
C TYR A 225 -3.28 -7.37 -0.05
N SER A 226 -3.63 -7.16 -1.32
CA SER A 226 -4.96 -6.69 -1.73
C SER A 226 -5.55 -7.51 -2.88
N PRO A 227 -6.49 -8.43 -2.60
CA PRO A 227 -7.33 -9.04 -3.61
C PRO A 227 -8.40 -8.06 -4.13
N ASN A 228 -8.94 -8.35 -5.31
CA ASN A 228 -10.12 -7.69 -5.85
C ASN A 228 -11.42 -8.26 -5.24
N ILE A 229 -12.48 -7.45 -5.17
CA ILE A 229 -13.80 -7.92 -4.73
C ILE A 229 -14.36 -9.01 -5.64
N THR A 230 -15.05 -9.96 -5.03
CA THR A 230 -15.75 -11.05 -5.72
C THR A 230 -17.20 -11.22 -5.26
N GLY A 231 -17.52 -10.67 -4.09
CA GLY A 231 -18.78 -10.89 -3.36
C GLY A 231 -18.82 -12.22 -2.61
N SER A 232 -17.72 -12.96 -2.59
CA SER A 232 -17.65 -14.31 -2.03
C SER A 232 -16.29 -14.64 -1.39
N ILE A 233 -15.48 -13.63 -1.05
CA ILE A 233 -14.23 -13.86 -0.33
C ILE A 233 -14.52 -14.56 1.00
N ASN A 234 -13.87 -15.69 1.23
CA ASN A 234 -13.87 -16.40 2.48
C ASN A 234 -12.44 -16.72 2.92
N GLU A 235 -12.25 -17.06 4.20
CA GLU A 235 -10.92 -17.23 4.77
C GLU A 235 -10.12 -18.35 4.08
N GLU A 236 -10.76 -19.45 3.69
CA GLU A 236 -10.08 -20.57 3.03
C GLU A 236 -9.49 -20.16 1.68
N GLU A 237 -10.30 -19.53 0.83
CA GLU A 237 -9.82 -19.04 -0.49
C GLU A 237 -8.80 -17.91 -0.35
N PHE A 238 -9.02 -16.99 0.58
CA PHE A 238 -8.08 -15.92 0.87
C PHE A 238 -6.70 -16.44 1.26
N LEU A 239 -6.64 -17.45 2.13
CA LEU A 239 -5.38 -17.99 2.66
C LEU A 239 -4.59 -18.77 1.61
N LYS A 240 -5.19 -19.22 0.50
CA LYS A 240 -4.46 -19.95 -0.56
C LYS A 240 -3.33 -19.12 -1.15
N ARG A 241 -3.53 -17.83 -1.30
CA ARG A 241 -2.51 -16.91 -1.89
C ARG A 241 -1.96 -15.90 -0.90
N TYR A 242 -2.45 -15.90 0.34
CA TYR A 242 -1.96 -15.00 1.38
C TYR A 242 -0.54 -15.36 1.79
N PRO A 243 0.45 -14.43 1.68
CA PRO A 243 1.86 -14.75 1.88
C PRO A 243 2.25 -15.14 3.31
N GLY A 244 1.36 -14.89 4.27
CA GLY A 244 1.59 -15.16 5.69
C GLY A 244 1.59 -13.92 6.56
N ASN A 245 1.33 -14.12 7.86
CA ASN A 245 1.19 -13.03 8.82
C ASN A 245 2.48 -12.29 9.12
N ASP A 246 3.62 -12.91 8.96
CA ASP A 246 4.95 -12.33 9.11
C ASP A 246 5.36 -11.49 7.90
N ARG A 247 4.67 -11.66 6.77
CA ARG A 247 4.96 -11.01 5.50
C ARG A 247 4.03 -9.87 5.14
N VAL A 248 2.85 -9.81 5.72
CA VAL A 248 1.82 -8.81 5.43
C VAL A 248 1.52 -7.99 6.67
N SER A 249 1.48 -6.68 6.53
CA SER A 249 1.13 -5.74 7.59
C SER A 249 -0.29 -5.20 7.44
N LEU A 250 -0.77 -5.05 6.20
CA LEU A 250 -2.08 -4.50 5.88
C LEU A 250 -2.78 -5.40 4.87
N ILE A 251 -4.04 -5.71 5.14
CA ILE A 251 -4.90 -6.45 4.21
C ILE A 251 -5.76 -5.43 3.46
N GLY A 252 -5.56 -5.34 2.14
CA GLY A 252 -6.31 -4.48 1.25
C GLY A 252 -7.49 -5.18 0.61
N LEU A 253 -8.35 -4.39 -0.03
CA LEU A 253 -9.41 -4.83 -0.93
C LEU A 253 -9.53 -3.81 -2.05
N ASP A 254 -9.54 -4.24 -3.31
CA ASP A 254 -9.73 -3.38 -4.47
C ASP A 254 -11.16 -3.55 -4.98
N ALA A 255 -11.93 -2.46 -5.08
CA ALA A 255 -13.38 -2.52 -5.21
C ALA A 255 -13.93 -1.43 -6.13
N TYR A 256 -14.32 -1.79 -7.34
CA TYR A 256 -14.89 -0.86 -8.31
C TYR A 256 -16.35 -1.17 -8.64
N GLN A 257 -17.16 -0.12 -8.77
CA GLN A 257 -18.52 -0.24 -9.28
C GLN A 257 -18.50 -0.19 -10.82
N TRP A 258 -18.57 -1.37 -11.46
CA TRP A 258 -18.66 -1.49 -12.92
C TRP A 258 -20.08 -1.71 -13.44
N GLY A 259 -21.02 -2.08 -12.58
CA GLY A 259 -22.38 -2.47 -12.92
C GLY A 259 -23.43 -1.87 -12.01
N ALA A 260 -24.49 -2.63 -11.76
CA ALA A 260 -25.57 -2.20 -10.89
C ALA A 260 -25.09 -1.89 -9.48
N GLU A 261 -25.60 -0.84 -8.90
CA GLU A 261 -25.25 -0.39 -7.55
C GLU A 261 -25.52 -1.44 -6.47
N GLU A 262 -26.69 -2.09 -6.57
CA GLU A 262 -27.09 -3.14 -5.61
C GLU A 262 -26.08 -4.30 -5.58
N ASP A 263 -25.57 -4.71 -6.74
CA ASP A 263 -24.55 -5.75 -6.86
C ASP A 263 -23.23 -5.30 -6.24
N PHE A 264 -22.78 -4.07 -6.52
CA PHE A 264 -21.59 -3.49 -5.94
C PHE A 264 -21.67 -3.41 -4.41
N VAL A 265 -22.76 -2.84 -3.87
CA VAL A 265 -22.99 -2.72 -2.42
C VAL A 265 -22.98 -4.09 -1.76
N LYS A 266 -23.65 -5.07 -2.36
CA LYS A 266 -23.68 -6.45 -1.86
C LYS A 266 -22.31 -7.10 -1.84
N GLN A 267 -21.58 -7.02 -2.97
CA GLN A 267 -20.24 -7.60 -3.10
C GLN A 267 -19.25 -6.94 -2.14
N LEU A 268 -19.19 -5.60 -2.13
CA LEU A 268 -18.28 -4.86 -1.26
C LEU A 268 -18.59 -5.13 0.22
N SER A 269 -19.86 -5.11 0.63
CA SER A 269 -20.25 -5.38 2.03
C SER A 269 -19.87 -6.79 2.48
N SER A 270 -20.07 -7.79 1.61
CA SER A 270 -19.68 -9.18 1.88
C SER A 270 -18.17 -9.30 2.07
N ASP A 271 -17.41 -8.79 1.12
CA ASP A 271 -15.97 -9.02 1.07
C ASP A 271 -15.21 -8.17 2.10
N ILE A 272 -15.61 -6.90 2.34
CA ILE A 272 -14.99 -6.09 3.39
C ILE A 272 -15.28 -6.65 4.79
N GLN A 273 -16.44 -7.28 5.00
CA GLN A 273 -16.72 -7.99 6.24
C GLN A 273 -15.76 -9.17 6.43
N ALA A 274 -15.57 -10.00 5.39
CA ALA A 274 -14.62 -11.11 5.41
C ALA A 274 -13.19 -10.64 5.71
N ILE A 275 -12.71 -9.63 4.95
CA ILE A 275 -11.38 -9.04 5.10
C ILE A 275 -11.18 -8.44 6.50
N SER A 276 -12.16 -7.69 7.02
CA SER A 276 -12.08 -7.11 8.37
C SER A 276 -12.00 -8.19 9.46
N THR A 277 -12.71 -9.29 9.27
CA THR A 277 -12.68 -10.44 10.20
C THR A 277 -11.32 -11.14 10.17
N ILE A 278 -10.79 -11.41 8.96
CA ILE A 278 -9.46 -12.02 8.78
C ILE A 278 -8.37 -11.10 9.35
N ALA A 279 -8.43 -9.80 9.07
CA ALA A 279 -7.47 -8.83 9.56
C ALA A 279 -7.44 -8.76 11.09
N LYS A 280 -8.61 -8.64 11.74
CA LYS A 280 -8.73 -8.62 13.20
C LYS A 280 -8.20 -9.89 13.85
N LYS A 281 -8.52 -11.06 13.28
CA LYS A 281 -8.03 -12.38 13.77
C LYS A 281 -6.50 -12.46 13.74
N ASN A 282 -5.86 -11.78 12.78
CA ASN A 282 -4.42 -11.83 12.54
C ASN A 282 -3.67 -10.56 13.03
N ASN A 283 -4.33 -9.68 13.77
CA ASN A 283 -3.77 -8.40 14.23
C ASN A 283 -3.21 -7.55 13.09
N LYS A 284 -3.97 -7.45 11.98
CA LYS A 284 -3.63 -6.63 10.81
C LYS A 284 -4.58 -5.45 10.68
N LEU A 285 -4.08 -4.38 10.06
CA LEU A 285 -4.93 -3.32 9.55
C LEU A 285 -5.61 -3.78 8.25
N TYR A 286 -6.70 -3.13 7.89
CA TYR A 286 -7.37 -3.37 6.61
C TYR A 286 -7.86 -2.05 5.99
N ALA A 287 -7.95 -2.03 4.66
CA ALA A 287 -8.28 -0.85 3.88
C ALA A 287 -9.00 -1.20 2.57
N LEU A 288 -9.71 -0.23 1.99
CA LEU A 288 -10.00 -0.23 0.56
C LEU A 288 -8.80 0.39 -0.15
N THR A 289 -7.89 -0.46 -0.62
CA THR A 289 -6.62 -0.05 -1.22
C THR A 289 -6.77 0.56 -2.60
N GLU A 290 -7.86 0.21 -3.28
CA GLU A 290 -8.40 0.90 -4.44
C GLU A 290 -9.92 0.85 -4.40
N CYS A 291 -10.57 1.93 -4.79
CA CYS A 291 -12.00 1.90 -5.01
C CYS A 291 -12.45 2.98 -6.00
N GLY A 292 -13.69 2.87 -6.46
CA GLY A 292 -14.25 3.92 -7.26
C GLY A 292 -15.48 3.54 -8.08
N TYR A 293 -16.09 4.56 -8.62
CA TYR A 293 -17.13 4.48 -9.64
C TYR A 293 -16.69 5.33 -10.81
N LYS A 294 -16.44 4.69 -11.95
CA LYS A 294 -15.92 5.38 -13.14
C LYS A 294 -16.77 6.60 -13.50
N SER A 295 -16.10 7.75 -13.56
CA SER A 295 -16.71 9.04 -13.91
C SER A 295 -17.83 9.52 -12.98
N ILE A 296 -18.10 8.84 -11.90
CA ILE A 296 -19.02 9.16 -10.80
C ILE A 296 -20.32 9.84 -11.31
N PRO A 297 -21.11 9.14 -12.12
CA PRO A 297 -22.30 9.75 -12.75
C PRO A 297 -23.46 10.01 -11.76
N ASP A 298 -23.43 9.39 -10.59
CA ASP A 298 -24.37 9.61 -9.51
C ASP A 298 -23.91 10.77 -8.62
N SER A 299 -24.74 11.82 -8.54
CA SER A 299 -24.45 13.02 -7.76
C SER A 299 -24.43 12.81 -6.24
N THR A 300 -24.83 11.64 -5.74
CA THR A 300 -24.94 11.29 -4.32
C THR A 300 -24.19 10.04 -3.93
N TRP A 301 -23.35 9.52 -4.81
CA TRP A 301 -22.65 8.24 -4.66
C TRP A 301 -21.80 8.18 -3.39
N TRP A 302 -21.13 9.27 -3.04
CA TRP A 302 -20.21 9.32 -1.91
C TRP A 302 -20.90 9.09 -0.58
N THR A 303 -21.99 9.82 -0.32
CA THR A 303 -22.69 9.74 0.98
C THR A 303 -23.78 8.69 1.02
N ARG A 304 -24.37 8.32 -0.14
CA ARG A 304 -25.46 7.35 -0.21
C ARG A 304 -24.98 5.92 -0.41
N VAL A 305 -23.92 5.70 -1.19
CA VAL A 305 -23.44 4.35 -1.56
C VAL A 305 -22.21 3.97 -0.74
N LEU A 306 -21.14 4.76 -0.83
CA LEU A 306 -19.85 4.38 -0.27
C LEU A 306 -19.78 4.61 1.25
N LYS A 307 -20.17 5.80 1.73
CA LYS A 307 -20.04 6.17 3.13
C LYS A 307 -20.72 5.20 4.12
N PRO A 308 -21.96 4.70 3.89
CA PRO A 308 -22.58 3.75 4.81
C PRO A 308 -21.76 2.47 5.01
N ILE A 309 -21.05 2.00 3.97
CA ILE A 309 -20.17 0.82 4.06
C ILE A 309 -18.92 1.17 4.86
N LEU A 310 -18.30 2.33 4.60
CA LEU A 310 -17.15 2.80 5.36
C LEU A 310 -17.50 3.00 6.85
N ASP A 311 -18.66 3.56 7.15
CA ASP A 311 -19.15 3.75 8.52
C ASP A 311 -19.40 2.43 9.26
N GLN A 312 -19.84 1.41 8.55
CA GLN A 312 -20.11 0.10 9.14
C GLN A 312 -18.84 -0.70 9.43
N TYR A 313 -17.87 -0.64 8.52
CA TYR A 313 -16.70 -1.54 8.59
C TYR A 313 -15.42 -0.86 9.09
N HIS A 314 -15.33 0.46 9.05
CA HIS A 314 -14.19 1.25 9.54
C HIS A 314 -12.81 0.79 9.01
N PRO A 315 -12.57 0.73 7.69
CA PRO A 315 -11.23 0.51 7.17
C PRO A 315 -10.30 1.63 7.62
N CYS A 316 -8.99 1.41 7.70
CA CYS A 316 -8.07 2.49 8.06
C CYS A 316 -8.00 3.59 6.99
N TYR A 317 -8.24 3.23 5.73
CA TYR A 317 -8.42 4.19 4.63
C TYR A 317 -9.22 3.60 3.48
N PHE A 318 -9.66 4.47 2.59
CA PHE A 318 -10.11 4.14 1.25
C PHE A 318 -9.42 5.05 0.25
N LEU A 319 -8.97 4.49 -0.87
CA LEU A 319 -8.25 5.23 -1.90
C LEU A 319 -8.99 5.12 -3.22
N THR A 320 -9.37 6.28 -3.78
CA THR A 320 -9.92 6.30 -5.14
C THR A 320 -8.80 6.32 -6.17
N TRP A 321 -9.05 5.60 -7.30
CA TRP A 321 -8.08 5.55 -8.37
C TRP A 321 -7.88 6.92 -9.02
N ARG A 322 -6.90 7.00 -9.90
CA ARG A 322 -6.45 8.24 -10.51
C ARG A 322 -7.52 8.92 -11.37
N ASN A 323 -7.40 10.23 -11.49
CA ASN A 323 -8.10 10.99 -12.50
C ASN A 323 -7.31 10.99 -13.80
N ALA A 324 -8.02 10.87 -14.93
CA ALA A 324 -7.49 11.07 -16.26
C ALA A 324 -8.58 11.64 -17.14
N LYS A 325 -8.23 12.22 -18.27
CA LYS A 325 -9.17 12.94 -19.15
C LYS A 325 -10.42 12.15 -19.57
N HIS A 326 -10.30 10.83 -19.68
CA HIS A 326 -11.39 9.94 -20.13
C HIS A 326 -11.88 8.98 -19.05
N GLU A 327 -11.25 9.00 -17.89
CA GLU A 327 -11.52 8.10 -16.79
C GLU A 327 -11.07 8.74 -15.48
N TYR A 328 -12.00 8.95 -14.54
CA TYR A 328 -11.70 9.61 -13.29
C TYR A 328 -12.54 9.02 -12.15
N PHE A 329 -11.99 9.12 -10.93
CA PHE A 329 -12.57 8.52 -9.74
C PHE A 329 -12.64 9.47 -8.55
N ALA A 330 -12.25 10.74 -8.73
CA ALA A 330 -12.45 11.83 -7.79
C ALA A 330 -13.02 13.05 -8.53
N PRO A 331 -13.91 13.85 -7.92
CA PRO A 331 -14.50 14.99 -8.59
C PRO A 331 -13.55 16.19 -8.65
N ASP A 332 -13.65 16.98 -9.73
CA ASP A 332 -13.26 18.37 -9.76
C ASP A 332 -14.43 19.25 -9.23
N PRO A 333 -14.24 20.57 -8.99
CA PRO A 333 -15.31 21.43 -8.47
C PRO A 333 -16.58 21.53 -9.35
N LYS A 334 -16.53 21.12 -10.61
CA LYS A 334 -17.64 21.22 -11.57
C LYS A 334 -18.32 19.87 -11.83
N GLN A 335 -17.72 18.78 -11.36
CA GLN A 335 -18.26 17.44 -11.53
C GLN A 335 -19.55 17.27 -10.71
N VAL A 336 -20.53 16.53 -11.25
CA VAL A 336 -21.87 16.41 -10.71
C VAL A 336 -21.93 15.94 -9.25
N SER A 337 -20.96 15.11 -8.79
CA SER A 337 -20.90 14.62 -7.42
C SER A 337 -20.07 15.49 -6.47
N ALA A 338 -19.49 16.61 -6.93
CA ALA A 338 -18.61 17.46 -6.11
C ALA A 338 -19.27 17.97 -4.82
N ALA A 339 -20.54 18.33 -4.88
CA ALA A 339 -21.28 18.78 -3.71
C ALA A 339 -21.47 17.67 -2.67
N ASP A 340 -21.63 16.45 -3.09
CA ASP A 340 -21.76 15.28 -2.22
C ASP A 340 -20.40 14.82 -1.66
N PHE A 341 -19.35 14.93 -2.46
CA PHE A 341 -17.98 14.72 -1.99
C PHE A 341 -17.58 15.72 -0.89
N LYS A 342 -18.05 16.99 -0.98
CA LYS A 342 -17.88 17.97 0.11
C LYS A 342 -18.57 17.53 1.40
N LYS A 343 -19.77 16.95 1.32
CA LYS A 343 -20.44 16.39 2.52
C LYS A 343 -19.66 15.22 3.11
N LEU A 344 -19.06 14.37 2.27
CA LEU A 344 -18.17 13.30 2.72
C LEU A 344 -16.94 13.90 3.45
N TYR A 345 -16.32 14.94 2.89
CA TYR A 345 -15.22 15.67 3.50
C TYR A 345 -15.60 16.31 4.86
N GLU A 346 -16.80 16.87 4.98
CA GLU A 346 -17.30 17.53 6.18
C GLU A 346 -17.73 16.55 7.28
N ALA A 347 -17.76 15.26 7.01
CA ALA A 347 -18.14 14.26 8.00
C ALA A 347 -17.00 14.01 8.99
N ASP A 348 -17.27 14.05 10.29
CA ASP A 348 -16.28 13.98 11.37
C ASP A 348 -15.36 12.76 11.32
N ASN A 349 -15.81 11.68 10.71
CA ASN A 349 -15.07 10.41 10.62
C ASN A 349 -14.41 10.17 9.25
N THR A 350 -14.47 11.12 8.32
CA THR A 350 -13.72 11.09 7.06
C THR A 350 -12.53 12.01 7.16
N LEU A 351 -11.33 11.46 7.15
CA LEU A 351 -10.12 12.19 7.52
C LEU A 351 -9.29 12.53 6.27
N PHE A 352 -9.00 13.81 6.12
CA PHE A 352 -8.13 14.36 5.09
C PHE A 352 -6.77 14.78 5.69
N LEU A 353 -5.90 15.38 4.88
CA LEU A 353 -4.54 15.71 5.31
C LEU A 353 -4.50 16.58 6.59
N LYS A 354 -5.37 17.60 6.68
CA LYS A 354 -5.43 18.48 7.88
C LYS A 354 -5.83 17.73 9.13
N ASP A 355 -6.68 16.70 9.02
CA ASP A 355 -7.21 15.96 10.17
C ASP A 355 -6.18 15.02 10.78
N ILE A 356 -5.34 14.41 9.97
CA ILE A 356 -4.29 13.50 10.43
C ILE A 356 -3.05 14.22 10.99
N ASN A 357 -3.01 15.54 10.89
CA ASN A 357 -1.93 16.40 11.38
C ASN A 357 -2.34 17.23 12.64
N LYS A 358 -3.53 16.95 13.19
CA LYS A 358 -4.02 17.58 14.44
C LYS A 358 -3.54 16.78 15.70
#